data_3870a18a6ceca9ada027907a11100bbc
#
_entry.id   3870a18a6ceca9ada027907a11100bbc
#
_cell.length_a   1.000
_cell.length_b   1.000
_cell.length_c   1.000
_cell.angle_alpha   90.00
_cell.angle_beta   90.00
_cell.angle_gamma   90.00
#
_symmetry.space_group_name_H-M   'P 1'
#
loop_
_entity.id
_entity.type
_entity.pdbx_description
1 polymer ?
#
loop_
_entity_poly.entity_id
_entity_poly.type
_entity_poly.pdbx_seq_one_letter_code
_entity_poly.pdbx_strand_id
1 'polypeptide(L)'
;MKKTNLIFASIILLCSLFITNTTSAQDRKGPPRNGERKGPPKGGYNPEQTKTLEEIGGYKIGDVATDFQLKNVDETTFSLSDIKDAKGYIVVFTCNECPFAKMYEDRLISLHNTYAPQGYSVITINPNVSADNEKESFAAMQKRAKEKEFPFAYLADENKEVFPKYGAVRTPHVFLLDAERKVQYIGTIDNNAKSAKDVTIKYVEDAIIALENGKKPSPNFTKAIGCPVKGI
;
A
#
# COMPACT_ATOMS: atom_id res chain seq x y z
N MET A 1 -32.90 -61.72 2.22
CA MET A 1 -32.86 -62.50 0.96
C MET A 1 -31.78 -61.81 0.12
N LYS A 2 -30.53 -62.37 0.12
CA LYS A 2 -29.89 -63.13 -0.95
C LYS A 2 -30.01 -62.40 -2.31
N LYS A 3 -28.92 -61.94 -2.93
CA LYS A 3 -27.89 -62.72 -3.60
C LYS A 3 -26.61 -61.95 -3.88
N THR A 4 -25.51 -62.55 -3.51
CA THR A 4 -24.15 -62.47 -4.02
C THR A 4 -24.09 -62.82 -5.51
N ASN A 5 -23.17 -62.19 -6.26
CA ASN A 5 -22.46 -62.89 -7.32
C ASN A 5 -21.07 -62.26 -7.53
N LEU A 6 -20.09 -63.04 -7.19
CA LEU A 6 -18.69 -63.08 -7.60
C LEU A 6 -18.63 -63.56 -9.07
N ILE A 7 -17.56 -63.21 -9.82
CA ILE A 7 -16.85 -64.01 -10.82
C ILE A 7 -15.90 -63.07 -11.59
N PHE A 8 -14.70 -63.26 -11.57
CA PHE A 8 -13.55 -64.01 -12.08
C PHE A 8 -12.47 -63.07 -12.66
N ALA A 9 -11.29 -63.42 -12.23
CA ALA A 9 -9.99 -62.94 -12.68
C ALA A 9 -9.69 -63.39 -14.14
N SER A 10 -8.89 -62.59 -14.81
CA SER A 10 -8.01 -63.09 -15.87
C SER A 10 -6.72 -62.28 -15.89
N ILE A 11 -5.69 -62.96 -15.46
CA ILE A 11 -4.28 -62.61 -15.60
C ILE A 11 -3.90 -62.92 -17.05
N ILE A 12 -3.39 -61.93 -17.78
CA ILE A 12 -2.60 -62.17 -19.01
C ILE A 12 -1.26 -61.47 -18.82
N LEU A 13 -0.27 -62.30 -18.62
CA LEU A 13 1.16 -62.03 -18.61
C LEU A 13 1.63 -61.96 -20.06
N LEU A 14 2.13 -60.81 -20.53
CA LEU A 14 2.90 -60.77 -21.77
C LEU A 14 4.20 -59.99 -21.53
N CYS A 15 5.27 -60.78 -21.46
CA CYS A 15 6.65 -60.35 -21.64
C CYS A 15 6.85 -59.92 -23.09
N SER A 16 7.41 -58.76 -23.32
CA SER A 16 8.22 -58.54 -24.53
C SER A 16 9.10 -57.29 -24.44
N LEU A 17 10.37 -57.55 -24.43
CA LEU A 17 11.47 -56.90 -25.13
C LEU A 17 11.77 -55.40 -24.85
N PHE A 18 12.74 -55.23 -23.98
CA PHE A 18 13.56 -54.02 -23.92
C PHE A 18 14.32 -53.81 -25.24
N ILE A 19 13.99 -52.77 -25.97
CA ILE A 19 14.84 -52.22 -27.01
C ILE A 19 15.42 -50.94 -26.45
N THR A 20 16.68 -50.98 -26.04
CA THR A 20 17.47 -49.81 -25.68
C THR A 20 17.88 -49.07 -26.94
N ASN A 21 17.15 -47.98 -27.26
CA ASN A 21 17.63 -47.03 -28.24
C ASN A 21 18.47 -45.95 -27.52
N THR A 22 19.77 -46.11 -27.54
CA THR A 22 20.72 -45.04 -27.22
C THR A 22 20.75 -44.04 -28.37
N THR A 23 19.93 -43.02 -28.28
CA THR A 23 20.07 -41.86 -29.18
C THR A 23 21.07 -40.87 -28.56
N SER A 24 22.21 -40.75 -29.24
CA SER A 24 23.25 -39.79 -28.90
C SER A 24 22.70 -38.38 -28.90
N ALA A 25 22.84 -37.65 -27.79
CA ALA A 25 22.55 -36.24 -27.68
C ALA A 25 23.46 -35.45 -28.61
N GLN A 26 22.94 -35.01 -29.76
CA GLN A 26 23.58 -34.01 -30.58
C GLN A 26 23.50 -32.65 -29.90
N ASP A 27 24.67 -32.13 -29.56
CA ASP A 27 24.95 -30.80 -29.05
C ASP A 27 24.37 -29.73 -30.00
N ARG A 28 23.15 -29.29 -29.77
CA ARG A 28 22.59 -28.12 -30.44
C ARG A 28 23.08 -26.86 -29.71
N LYS A 29 24.21 -26.31 -30.18
CA LYS A 29 24.62 -24.93 -29.86
C LYS A 29 23.48 -23.99 -30.27
N GLY A 30 22.76 -23.47 -29.27
CA GLY A 30 21.82 -22.39 -29.46
C GLY A 30 22.53 -21.10 -29.92
N PRO A 31 21.82 -20.17 -30.59
CA PRO A 31 22.43 -18.93 -31.08
C PRO A 31 23.03 -18.13 -29.90
N PRO A 32 24.12 -17.35 -30.14
CA PRO A 32 24.79 -16.59 -29.11
C PRO A 32 23.82 -15.58 -28.50
N ARG A 33 23.57 -15.67 -27.19
CA ARG A 33 22.83 -14.66 -26.43
C ARG A 33 23.75 -13.46 -26.19
N ASN A 34 23.93 -12.62 -27.20
CA ASN A 34 24.40 -11.26 -26.99
C ASN A 34 23.24 -10.40 -26.54
N GLY A 35 23.20 -10.12 -25.29
CA GLY A 35 22.25 -9.24 -24.63
C GLY A 35 22.39 -9.47 -23.12
N GLU A 36 23.36 -8.81 -22.50
CA GLU A 36 23.36 -8.63 -21.05
C GLU A 36 22.00 -8.03 -20.68
N ARG A 37 21.08 -8.85 -20.16
CA ARG A 37 19.95 -8.33 -19.43
C ARG A 37 20.54 -7.61 -18.22
N LYS A 38 20.65 -6.30 -18.31
CA LYS A 38 20.84 -5.45 -17.14
C LYS A 38 19.71 -5.85 -16.17
N GLY A 39 20.07 -6.54 -15.12
CA GLY A 39 19.14 -6.85 -14.03
C GLY A 39 18.51 -5.54 -13.55
N PRO A 40 17.35 -5.59 -12.90
CA PRO A 40 16.74 -4.40 -12.33
C PRO A 40 17.80 -3.69 -11.50
N PRO A 41 17.85 -2.33 -11.55
CA PRO A 41 18.86 -1.58 -10.82
C PRO A 41 18.83 -2.07 -9.38
N LYS A 42 19.99 -2.48 -8.88
CA LYS A 42 20.20 -2.85 -7.48
C LYS A 42 20.13 -1.57 -6.63
N GLY A 43 18.98 -0.93 -6.61
CA GLY A 43 18.57 -0.01 -5.56
C GLY A 43 18.22 -0.85 -4.34
N GLY A 44 19.22 -1.49 -3.78
CA GLY A 44 19.07 -2.25 -2.54
C GLY A 44 18.63 -1.27 -1.46
N TYR A 45 17.54 -1.60 -0.79
CA TYR A 45 17.19 -1.02 0.49
C TYR A 45 18.44 -1.02 1.37
N ASN A 46 19.00 0.19 1.62
CA ASN A 46 20.06 0.38 2.59
C ASN A 46 19.42 0.79 3.91
N PRO A 47 19.37 -0.10 4.92
CA PRO A 47 18.83 0.23 6.24
C PRO A 47 19.58 1.37 6.93
N GLU A 48 20.86 1.62 6.58
CA GLU A 48 21.67 2.72 7.12
C GLU A 48 21.25 4.10 6.61
N GLN A 49 20.46 4.17 5.51
CA GLN A 49 19.90 5.43 4.99
C GLN A 49 18.48 5.70 5.52
N THR A 50 18.08 5.06 6.58
CA THR A 50 16.78 5.31 7.21
C THR A 50 16.90 6.51 8.12
N LYS A 51 16.41 7.65 7.67
CA LYS A 51 16.24 8.80 8.58
C LYS A 51 15.35 8.41 9.75
N THR A 52 15.73 8.81 10.94
CA THR A 52 14.89 8.71 12.14
C THR A 52 13.72 9.68 12.03
N LEU A 53 12.72 9.56 12.90
CA LEU A 53 11.61 10.50 12.94
C LEU A 53 12.11 11.93 13.21
N GLU A 54 13.17 12.09 14.02
CA GLU A 54 13.80 13.36 14.32
C GLU A 54 14.48 13.98 13.08
N GLU A 55 15.12 13.17 12.26
CA GLU A 55 15.82 13.63 11.05
C GLU A 55 14.87 13.95 9.88
N ILE A 56 13.67 13.35 9.85
CA ILE A 56 12.66 13.61 8.83
C ILE A 56 12.07 15.02 9.03
N GLY A 57 11.94 15.45 10.28
CA GLY A 57 11.19 16.65 10.65
C GLY A 57 9.67 16.42 10.60
N GLY A 58 8.89 17.47 10.74
CA GLY A 58 7.43 17.39 10.82
C GLY A 58 6.91 16.89 12.16
N TYR A 59 5.65 16.46 12.18
CA TYR A 59 5.01 16.02 13.42
C TYR A 59 5.63 14.74 13.97
N LYS A 60 5.69 14.70 15.31
CA LYS A 60 6.11 13.53 16.10
C LYS A 60 4.91 12.90 16.79
N ILE A 61 5.08 11.69 17.28
CA ILE A 61 4.07 11.04 18.11
C ILE A 61 3.75 11.91 19.32
N GLY A 62 2.47 12.25 19.48
CA GLY A 62 1.95 13.11 20.54
C GLY A 62 1.78 14.58 20.15
N ASP A 63 2.33 15.04 19.03
CA ASP A 63 2.09 16.39 18.53
C ASP A 63 0.66 16.54 18.05
N VAL A 64 0.11 17.75 18.16
CA VAL A 64 -1.22 18.07 17.62
C VAL A 64 -1.06 18.61 16.22
N ALA A 65 -1.60 17.87 15.24
CA ALA A 65 -1.58 18.28 13.85
C ALA A 65 -2.52 19.48 13.62
N THR A 66 -2.03 20.48 12.91
CA THR A 66 -2.87 21.60 12.47
C THR A 66 -3.86 21.14 11.41
N ASP A 67 -5.04 21.73 11.39
CA ASP A 67 -5.98 21.54 10.31
C ASP A 67 -5.45 22.14 9.01
N PHE A 68 -6.03 21.74 7.91
CA PHE A 68 -5.70 22.23 6.58
C PHE A 68 -6.98 22.49 5.80
N GLN A 69 -6.87 23.28 4.73
CA GLN A 69 -7.91 23.46 3.74
C GLN A 69 -7.31 23.17 2.38
N LEU A 70 -7.71 22.04 1.79
CA LEU A 70 -7.19 21.56 0.50
C LEU A 70 -8.35 21.34 -0.48
N LYS A 71 -8.05 21.49 -1.77
CA LYS A 71 -9.00 21.20 -2.84
C LYS A 71 -9.16 19.69 -2.99
N ASN A 72 -10.40 19.21 -2.87
CA ASN A 72 -10.77 17.83 -3.13
C ASN A 72 -11.03 17.59 -4.63
N VAL A 73 -10.94 16.35 -5.07
CA VAL A 73 -11.19 15.96 -6.49
C VAL A 73 -12.61 16.26 -6.99
N ASP A 74 -13.58 16.47 -6.12
CA ASP A 74 -14.93 16.94 -6.43
C ASP A 74 -15.03 18.49 -6.54
N GLU A 75 -13.88 19.17 -6.47
CA GLU A 75 -13.69 20.62 -6.51
C GLU A 75 -14.15 21.37 -5.26
N THR A 76 -14.63 20.68 -4.23
CA THR A 76 -14.92 21.30 -2.93
C THR A 76 -13.63 21.54 -2.15
N THR A 77 -13.68 22.47 -1.19
CA THR A 77 -12.62 22.61 -0.17
C THR A 77 -12.92 21.66 0.98
N PHE A 78 -11.91 20.97 1.45
CA PHE A 78 -12.03 19.98 2.53
C PHE A 78 -11.03 20.26 3.65
N SER A 79 -11.48 20.10 4.89
CA SER A 79 -10.67 20.16 6.11
C SER A 79 -10.99 18.98 7.04
N LEU A 80 -10.12 18.70 8.01
CA LEU A 80 -10.39 17.66 9.02
C LEU A 80 -11.63 18.02 9.86
N SER A 81 -11.89 19.31 10.08
CA SER A 81 -13.05 19.80 10.84
C SER A 81 -14.41 19.57 10.15
N ASP A 82 -14.41 19.21 8.86
CA ASP A 82 -15.63 18.85 8.13
C ASP A 82 -16.16 17.47 8.52
N ILE A 83 -15.31 16.61 9.08
CA ILE A 83 -15.70 15.27 9.55
C ILE A 83 -16.33 15.41 10.94
N LYS A 84 -17.66 15.24 10.98
CA LYS A 84 -18.40 15.28 12.25
C LYS A 84 -18.21 13.98 13.04
N ASP A 85 -18.21 14.12 14.37
CA ASP A 85 -18.11 13.00 15.31
C ASP A 85 -16.89 12.08 15.07
N ALA A 86 -15.78 12.68 14.54
CA ALA A 86 -14.56 11.94 14.34
C ALA A 86 -13.94 11.50 15.67
N LYS A 87 -13.64 10.21 15.79
CA LYS A 87 -12.82 9.65 16.87
C LYS A 87 -11.32 9.68 16.50
N GLY A 88 -11.03 9.84 15.22
CA GLY A 88 -9.69 9.98 14.71
C GLY A 88 -9.66 10.10 13.19
N TYR A 89 -8.47 10.32 12.65
CA TYR A 89 -8.26 10.58 11.24
C TYR A 89 -7.10 9.74 10.72
N ILE A 90 -7.30 9.07 9.59
CA ILE A 90 -6.26 8.31 8.89
C ILE A 90 -5.79 9.16 7.71
N VAL A 91 -4.81 10.04 7.95
CA VAL A 91 -4.24 10.91 6.91
C VAL A 91 -3.17 10.13 6.15
N VAL A 92 -3.30 10.04 4.83
CA VAL A 92 -2.41 9.25 3.97
C VAL A 92 -1.88 10.11 2.83
N PHE A 93 -0.59 10.38 2.84
CA PHE A 93 0.06 11.01 1.69
C PHE A 93 0.28 9.95 0.60
N THR A 94 -0.33 10.16 -0.56
CA THR A 94 -0.34 9.22 -1.69
C THR A 94 -0.15 9.97 -3.01
N CYS A 95 -0.04 9.28 -4.13
CA CYS A 95 0.03 9.93 -5.45
C CYS A 95 -0.38 8.97 -6.57
N ASN A 96 -0.61 9.50 -7.77
CA ASN A 96 -1.10 8.71 -8.89
C ASN A 96 -0.04 7.79 -9.53
N GLU A 97 1.24 8.20 -9.55
CA GLU A 97 2.27 7.48 -10.30
C GLU A 97 3.00 6.41 -9.49
N CYS A 98 3.08 6.56 -8.18
CA CYS A 98 3.84 5.65 -7.33
C CYS A 98 3.26 4.22 -7.38
N PRO A 99 4.04 3.21 -7.81
CA PRO A 99 3.57 1.83 -7.82
C PRO A 99 3.14 1.32 -6.44
N PHE A 100 3.84 1.74 -5.39
CA PHE A 100 3.49 1.38 -4.02
C PHE A 100 2.16 2.00 -3.59
N ALA A 101 1.90 3.28 -3.93
CA ALA A 101 0.61 3.91 -3.67
C ALA A 101 -0.52 3.14 -4.36
N LYS A 102 -0.35 2.79 -5.63
CA LYS A 102 -1.32 2.00 -6.40
C LYS A 102 -1.59 0.62 -5.80
N MET A 103 -0.58 -0.05 -5.24
CA MET A 103 -0.73 -1.35 -4.58
C MET A 103 -1.59 -1.26 -3.32
N TYR A 104 -1.70 -0.09 -2.71
CA TYR A 104 -2.45 0.12 -1.47
C TYR A 104 -3.86 0.66 -1.66
N GLU A 105 -4.26 1.11 -2.86
CA GLU A 105 -5.57 1.73 -3.09
C GLU A 105 -6.75 0.88 -2.61
N ASP A 106 -6.82 -0.37 -3.02
CA ASP A 106 -7.92 -1.26 -2.61
C ASP A 106 -7.93 -1.53 -1.09
N ARG A 107 -6.75 -1.50 -0.46
CA ARG A 107 -6.63 -1.62 1.00
C ARG A 107 -7.06 -0.34 1.72
N LEU A 108 -6.79 0.84 1.16
CA LEU A 108 -7.29 2.12 1.68
C LEU A 108 -8.80 2.22 1.56
N ILE A 109 -9.38 1.74 0.45
CA ILE A 109 -10.82 1.64 0.27
C ILE A 109 -11.43 0.73 1.34
N SER A 110 -10.87 -0.47 1.52
CA SER A 110 -11.32 -1.41 2.56
C SER A 110 -11.18 -0.82 3.97
N LEU A 111 -10.07 -0.14 4.26
CA LEU A 111 -9.80 0.51 5.53
C LEU A 111 -10.86 1.60 5.81
N HIS A 112 -11.15 2.47 4.81
CA HIS A 112 -12.17 3.49 4.95
C HIS A 112 -13.55 2.89 5.19
N ASN A 113 -13.96 1.93 4.38
CA ASN A 113 -15.28 1.29 4.49
C ASN A 113 -15.48 0.59 5.84
N THR A 114 -14.39 0.06 6.42
CA THR A 114 -14.44 -0.61 7.72
C THR A 114 -14.47 0.38 8.88
N TYR A 115 -13.66 1.43 8.84
CA TYR A 115 -13.39 2.27 10.01
C TYR A 115 -14.07 3.64 9.97
N ALA A 116 -14.46 4.18 8.81
CA ALA A 116 -15.19 5.45 8.75
C ALA A 116 -16.55 5.39 9.50
N PRO A 117 -17.34 4.30 9.42
CA PRO A 117 -18.54 4.17 10.25
C PRO A 117 -18.26 4.10 11.76
N GLN A 118 -17.02 3.82 12.15
CA GLN A 118 -16.56 3.76 13.53
C GLN A 118 -15.94 5.09 14.00
N GLY A 119 -15.89 6.12 13.13
CA GLY A 119 -15.35 7.43 13.43
C GLY A 119 -13.88 7.65 12.97
N TYR A 120 -13.30 6.73 12.18
CA TYR A 120 -11.94 6.85 11.65
C TYR A 120 -11.95 6.89 10.12
N SER A 121 -12.11 8.07 9.55
CA SER A 121 -12.11 8.27 8.10
C SER A 121 -10.70 8.27 7.53
N VAL A 122 -10.53 7.67 6.34
CA VAL A 122 -9.33 7.86 5.51
C VAL A 122 -9.45 9.18 4.78
N ILE A 123 -8.39 9.97 4.81
CA ILE A 123 -8.21 11.22 4.05
C ILE A 123 -6.89 11.07 3.28
N THR A 124 -6.95 11.15 1.97
CA THR A 124 -5.76 11.02 1.12
C THR A 124 -5.32 12.37 0.58
N ILE A 125 -4.02 12.63 0.58
CA ILE A 125 -3.42 13.89 0.12
C ILE A 125 -2.34 13.56 -0.91
N ASN A 126 -2.40 14.20 -2.09
CA ASN A 126 -1.36 14.10 -3.10
C ASN A 126 -0.37 15.29 -2.98
N PRO A 127 0.85 15.06 -2.47
CA PRO A 127 1.89 16.09 -2.37
C PRO A 127 2.63 16.30 -3.69
N ASN A 128 2.41 15.42 -4.68
CA ASN A 128 3.09 15.44 -5.97
C ASN A 128 2.26 16.10 -7.08
N VAL A 129 1.06 16.60 -6.74
CA VAL A 129 0.20 17.27 -7.72
C VAL A 129 0.94 18.40 -8.43
N SER A 130 0.85 18.44 -9.76
CA SER A 130 1.56 19.40 -10.60
C SER A 130 0.88 19.55 -11.95
N ALA A 131 0.73 20.77 -12.43
CA ALA A 131 0.25 21.04 -13.78
C ALA A 131 1.25 20.59 -14.88
N ASP A 132 2.54 20.56 -14.55
CA ASP A 132 3.60 20.17 -15.49
C ASP A 132 3.75 18.66 -15.64
N ASN A 133 3.05 17.88 -14.83
CA ASN A 133 3.02 16.41 -14.93
C ASN A 133 1.60 15.93 -15.17
N GLU A 134 1.28 15.60 -16.42
CA GLU A 134 -0.05 15.16 -16.82
C GLU A 134 -0.60 14.03 -15.91
N LYS A 135 0.25 13.08 -15.49
CA LYS A 135 -0.16 11.93 -14.66
C LYS A 135 -0.39 12.26 -13.19
N GLU A 136 0.16 13.36 -12.72
CA GLU A 136 -0.03 13.89 -11.36
C GLU A 136 -0.84 15.20 -11.36
N SER A 137 -1.45 15.55 -12.51
CA SER A 137 -2.32 16.72 -12.61
C SER A 137 -3.60 16.53 -11.77
N PHE A 138 -4.26 17.62 -11.41
CA PHE A 138 -5.54 17.57 -10.71
C PHE A 138 -6.60 16.78 -11.51
N ALA A 139 -6.64 16.94 -12.83
CA ALA A 139 -7.51 16.16 -13.71
C ALA A 139 -7.19 14.64 -13.66
N ALA A 140 -5.90 14.28 -13.55
CA ALA A 140 -5.52 12.89 -13.39
C ALA A 140 -5.94 12.32 -12.01
N MET A 141 -5.92 13.14 -10.96
CA MET A 141 -6.46 12.76 -9.64
C MET A 141 -7.97 12.52 -9.71
N GLN A 142 -8.73 13.42 -10.35
CA GLN A 142 -10.17 13.25 -10.56
C GLN A 142 -10.49 11.96 -11.32
N LYS A 143 -9.76 11.72 -12.42
CA LYS A 143 -9.90 10.50 -13.21
C LYS A 143 -9.61 9.26 -12.36
N ARG A 144 -8.52 9.26 -11.59
CA ARG A 144 -8.13 8.13 -10.74
C ARG A 144 -9.16 7.85 -9.67
N ALA A 145 -9.64 8.88 -8.97
CA ALA A 145 -10.65 8.75 -7.94
C ALA A 145 -11.96 8.14 -8.50
N LYS A 146 -12.37 8.57 -9.69
CA LYS A 146 -13.55 8.03 -10.38
C LYS A 146 -13.36 6.58 -10.82
N GLU A 147 -12.21 6.24 -11.43
CA GLU A 147 -11.92 4.89 -11.91
C GLU A 147 -11.84 3.87 -10.77
N LYS A 148 -11.37 4.29 -9.61
CA LYS A 148 -11.20 3.46 -8.43
C LYS A 148 -12.36 3.56 -7.44
N GLU A 149 -13.33 4.42 -7.73
CA GLU A 149 -14.49 4.67 -6.86
C GLU A 149 -14.06 4.97 -5.41
N PHE A 150 -13.11 5.92 -5.25
CA PHE A 150 -12.60 6.27 -3.92
C PHE A 150 -13.74 6.77 -3.01
N PRO A 151 -14.02 6.12 -1.87
CA PRO A 151 -15.06 6.51 -0.95
C PRO A 151 -14.63 7.62 0.03
N PHE A 152 -13.42 8.12 -0.12
CA PHE A 152 -12.76 9.09 0.77
C PHE A 152 -12.28 10.32 0.01
N ALA A 153 -12.00 11.41 0.73
CA ALA A 153 -11.42 12.62 0.16
C ALA A 153 -10.03 12.35 -0.44
N TYR A 154 -9.82 12.83 -1.68
CA TYR A 154 -8.53 12.82 -2.35
C TYR A 154 -8.11 14.25 -2.66
N LEU A 155 -7.20 14.78 -1.86
CA LEU A 155 -6.88 16.18 -1.75
C LEU A 155 -5.60 16.54 -2.48
N ALA A 156 -5.57 17.74 -3.09
CA ALA A 156 -4.40 18.28 -3.79
C ALA A 156 -3.63 19.23 -2.88
N ASP A 157 -2.39 18.90 -2.51
CA ASP A 157 -1.45 19.81 -1.82
C ASP A 157 -0.65 20.62 -2.86
N GLU A 158 -1.37 21.44 -3.66
CA GLU A 158 -0.79 22.18 -4.79
C GLU A 158 0.33 23.12 -4.35
N ASN A 159 0.15 23.79 -3.21
CA ASN A 159 1.12 24.73 -2.67
C ASN A 159 2.25 24.04 -1.88
N LYS A 160 2.17 22.72 -1.69
CA LYS A 160 3.16 21.94 -0.90
C LYS A 160 3.32 22.47 0.54
N GLU A 161 2.21 22.83 1.17
CA GLU A 161 2.21 23.39 2.52
C GLU A 161 1.91 22.37 3.61
N VAL A 162 1.20 21.29 3.28
CA VAL A 162 0.72 20.31 4.26
C VAL A 162 1.72 19.19 4.47
N PHE A 163 2.23 18.57 3.38
CA PHE A 163 3.13 17.42 3.53
C PHE A 163 4.42 17.74 4.32
N PRO A 164 5.05 18.93 4.23
CA PRO A 164 6.24 19.22 5.02
C PRO A 164 5.94 19.34 6.52
N LYS A 165 4.76 19.90 6.87
CA LYS A 165 4.32 20.00 8.28
C LYS A 165 4.14 18.63 8.91
N TYR A 166 3.62 17.65 8.13
CA TYR A 166 3.52 16.27 8.58
C TYR A 166 4.86 15.54 8.59
N GLY A 167 5.85 15.98 7.82
CA GLY A 167 7.08 15.23 7.59
C GLY A 167 6.88 14.03 6.67
N ALA A 168 5.93 14.15 5.73
CA ALA A 168 5.66 13.09 4.77
C ALA A 168 6.76 13.04 3.71
N VAL A 169 7.56 11.98 3.69
CA VAL A 169 8.72 11.82 2.81
C VAL A 169 8.53 10.78 1.72
N ARG A 170 7.44 10.00 1.80
CA ARG A 170 7.13 8.92 0.86
C ARG A 170 5.65 8.89 0.50
N THR A 171 5.31 8.16 -0.57
CA THR A 171 3.95 7.80 -0.93
C THR A 171 3.86 6.29 -1.13
N PRO A 172 2.98 5.55 -0.36
CA PRO A 172 2.14 6.07 0.72
C PRO A 172 2.91 6.33 2.04
N HIS A 173 2.44 7.29 2.85
CA HIS A 173 2.89 7.56 4.20
C HIS A 173 1.68 7.89 5.08
N VAL A 174 1.48 7.16 6.16
CA VAL A 174 0.29 7.25 7.01
C VAL A 174 0.58 7.99 8.30
N PHE A 175 -0.39 8.82 8.71
CA PHE A 175 -0.46 9.47 10.02
C PHE A 175 -1.84 9.18 10.62
N LEU A 176 -1.90 8.42 11.69
CA LEU A 176 -3.13 8.22 12.45
C LEU A 176 -3.21 9.26 13.56
N LEU A 177 -4.28 10.03 13.55
CA LEU A 177 -4.58 11.05 14.55
C LEU A 177 -5.76 10.60 15.40
N ASP A 178 -5.81 11.02 16.67
CA ASP A 178 -7.02 10.88 17.51
C ASP A 178 -8.02 12.02 17.24
N ALA A 179 -9.09 12.08 18.04
CA ALA A 179 -10.14 13.09 17.94
C ALA A 179 -9.62 14.53 18.12
N GLU A 180 -8.62 14.72 18.97
CA GLU A 180 -7.94 15.99 19.22
C GLU A 180 -6.85 16.30 18.20
N ARG A 181 -6.76 15.48 17.13
CA ARG A 181 -5.72 15.54 16.07
C ARG A 181 -4.30 15.29 16.60
N LYS A 182 -4.17 14.64 17.74
CA LYS A 182 -2.85 14.24 18.24
C LYS A 182 -2.36 13.01 17.47
N VAL A 183 -1.13 13.06 16.99
CA VAL A 183 -0.49 11.97 16.24
C VAL A 183 -0.26 10.76 17.14
N GLN A 184 -0.87 9.64 16.79
CA GLN A 184 -0.81 8.39 17.53
C GLN A 184 0.04 7.32 16.84
N TYR A 185 0.10 7.35 15.49
CA TYR A 185 0.93 6.45 14.71
C TYR A 185 1.43 7.14 13.44
N ILE A 186 2.68 6.83 13.04
CA ILE A 186 3.29 7.28 11.79
C ILE A 186 3.93 6.08 11.10
N GLY A 187 3.68 5.89 9.79
CA GLY A 187 4.40 4.84 9.05
C GLY A 187 3.70 4.28 7.82
N THR A 188 3.75 2.96 7.69
CA THR A 188 3.11 2.22 6.60
C THR A 188 1.76 1.63 7.04
N ILE A 189 0.96 1.18 6.07
CA ILE A 189 -0.39 0.62 6.32
C ILE A 189 -0.28 -0.76 6.97
N ASP A 190 0.57 -1.61 6.41
CA ASP A 190 0.80 -2.98 6.85
C ASP A 190 2.25 -3.43 6.56
N ASN A 191 2.59 -4.67 6.86
CA ASN A 191 3.94 -5.20 6.68
C ASN A 191 4.22 -5.80 5.29
N ASN A 192 3.26 -5.74 4.33
CA ASN A 192 3.47 -6.30 2.99
C ASN A 192 2.83 -5.46 1.88
N ALA A 193 3.61 -4.54 1.29
CA ALA A 193 3.12 -3.70 0.19
C ALA A 193 2.73 -4.52 -1.06
N LYS A 194 3.44 -5.62 -1.34
CA LYS A 194 3.30 -6.36 -2.60
C LYS A 194 2.08 -7.27 -2.64
N SER A 195 1.69 -7.84 -1.50
CA SER A 195 0.63 -8.85 -1.43
C SER A 195 -0.24 -8.65 -0.21
N ALA A 196 -1.51 -8.31 -0.43
CA ALA A 196 -2.49 -8.19 0.65
C ALA A 196 -2.76 -9.54 1.34
N LYS A 197 -2.60 -10.66 0.60
CA LYS A 197 -2.82 -12.01 1.13
C LYS A 197 -1.74 -12.45 2.12
N ASP A 198 -0.53 -11.90 1.97
CA ASP A 198 0.63 -12.25 2.79
C ASP A 198 0.87 -11.23 3.91
N VAL A 199 -0.09 -10.34 4.16
CA VAL A 199 -0.07 -9.41 5.30
C VAL A 199 -0.28 -10.21 6.58
N THR A 200 0.66 -10.06 7.51
CA THR A 200 0.59 -10.68 8.85
C THR A 200 0.46 -9.64 9.97
N ILE A 201 0.77 -8.37 9.68
CA ILE A 201 0.66 -7.26 10.64
C ILE A 201 -0.03 -6.08 9.94
N LYS A 202 -1.12 -5.61 10.51
CA LYS A 202 -1.95 -4.52 10.00
C LYS A 202 -1.77 -3.27 10.88
N TYR A 203 -0.64 -2.60 10.73
CA TYR A 203 -0.22 -1.54 11.66
C TYR A 203 -1.27 -0.47 11.93
N VAL A 204 -1.98 0.01 10.91
CA VAL A 204 -3.02 1.05 11.08
C VAL A 204 -4.23 0.49 11.80
N GLU A 205 -4.70 -0.71 11.43
CA GLU A 205 -5.84 -1.35 12.07
C GLU A 205 -5.50 -1.68 13.55
N ASP A 206 -4.32 -2.24 13.80
CA ASP A 206 -3.85 -2.55 15.16
C ASP A 206 -3.74 -1.28 16.02
N ALA A 207 -3.30 -0.17 15.41
CA ALA A 207 -3.23 1.12 16.09
C ALA A 207 -4.61 1.67 16.45
N ILE A 208 -5.60 1.58 15.55
CA ILE A 208 -6.99 1.97 15.81
C ILE A 208 -7.57 1.11 16.96
N ILE A 209 -7.38 -0.20 16.90
CA ILE A 209 -7.83 -1.12 17.93
C ILE A 209 -7.22 -0.78 19.31
N ALA A 210 -5.94 -0.40 19.32
CA ALA A 210 -5.30 0.04 20.56
C ALA A 210 -5.98 1.30 21.13
N LEU A 211 -6.24 2.32 20.28
CA LEU A 211 -6.91 3.56 20.69
C LEU A 211 -8.33 3.30 21.22
N GLU A 212 -9.12 2.48 20.54
CA GLU A 212 -10.48 2.11 20.98
C GLU A 212 -10.47 1.39 22.34
N ASN A 213 -9.36 0.73 22.69
CA ASN A 213 -9.17 0.09 24.00
C ASN A 213 -8.46 1.01 25.03
N GLY A 214 -8.33 2.32 24.75
CA GLY A 214 -7.66 3.27 25.64
C GLY A 214 -6.15 3.03 25.79
N LYS A 215 -5.53 2.33 24.84
CA LYS A 215 -4.10 2.00 24.83
C LYS A 215 -3.35 2.83 23.79
N LYS A 216 -2.07 3.03 24.01
CA LYS A 216 -1.17 3.59 23.00
C LYS A 216 -0.82 2.53 21.95
N PRO A 217 -0.80 2.88 20.65
CA PRO A 217 -0.32 1.97 19.62
C PRO A 217 1.12 1.49 19.85
N SER A 218 1.37 0.21 19.56
CA SER A 218 2.70 -0.39 19.63
C SER A 218 2.86 -1.44 18.53
N PRO A 219 3.76 -1.19 17.53
CA PRO A 219 4.58 0.00 17.38
C PRO A 219 3.74 1.24 17.04
N ASN A 220 4.18 2.41 17.49
CA ASN A 220 3.58 3.69 17.12
C ASN A 220 4.31 4.38 15.95
N PHE A 221 5.42 3.82 15.51
CA PHE A 221 6.20 4.26 14.36
C PHE A 221 6.71 3.07 13.57
N THR A 222 6.54 3.14 12.23
CA THR A 222 7.15 2.21 11.29
C THR A 222 7.71 2.97 10.10
N LYS A 223 8.67 2.38 9.39
CA LYS A 223 9.23 3.01 8.20
C LYS A 223 8.21 3.05 7.07
N ALA A 224 7.91 4.22 6.53
CA ALA A 224 7.11 4.34 5.32
C ALA A 224 7.85 3.71 4.11
N ILE A 225 7.14 2.87 3.35
CA ILE A 225 7.66 2.19 2.16
C ILE A 225 6.95 2.75 0.93
N GLY A 226 7.72 3.32 0.01
CA GLY A 226 7.14 3.92 -1.19
C GLY A 226 8.12 4.79 -1.94
N CYS A 227 7.62 5.50 -2.94
CA CYS A 227 8.39 6.47 -3.71
C CYS A 227 8.62 7.75 -2.89
N PRO A 228 9.76 8.45 -3.09
CA PRO A 228 9.97 9.76 -2.47
C PRO A 228 8.88 10.75 -2.88
N VAL A 229 8.48 11.63 -1.96
CA VAL A 229 7.70 12.83 -2.32
C VAL A 229 8.56 13.73 -3.18
N LYS A 230 7.98 14.31 -4.24
CA LYS A 230 8.72 15.18 -5.18
C LYS A 230 8.82 16.59 -4.61
N GLY A 231 10.02 17.18 -4.70
CA GLY A 231 10.27 18.56 -4.26
C GLY A 231 10.67 18.72 -2.80
N ILE A 232 11.21 17.64 -2.21
CA ILE A 232 11.94 17.69 -0.92
C ILE A 232 13.42 17.94 -1.20
#